data_61127299ba83c5e0f3ecd15536feca2d
#
_entry.id   61127299ba83c5e0f3ecd15536feca2d
#
_cell.length_a   1.000
_cell.length_b   1.000
_cell.length_c   1.000
_cell.angle_alpha   90.00
_cell.angle_beta   90.00
_cell.angle_gamma   90.00
#
_symmetry.space_group_name_H-M   'P 1'
#
loop_
_entity.id
_entity.type
_entity.pdbx_description
1 polymer ?
#
loop_
_entity_poly.entity_id
_entity_poly.type
_entity_poly.pdbx_seq_one_letter_code
_entity_poly.pdbx_strand_id
1 'polypeptide(L)'
;METKHVQFTEEMRKTHTILIPDMLPIHFKLITAVLGRYGYKTELLQNSARAVVDEGLKNVHNDTCYPALLVIGQFLDALKSGKYDPDKVALMISQTGGGCRASNYLHLLRKALEAEYPQIPVISLNFSGLEKSPGFKLTLPLLLKLVDAVLYGDLMMMLYNQCKPYEVNEGDTDAALAATELALAKKAAGRGFGSKRKNYKLILDAFAAVRRKNQEKPRVGIVGEIYVKYSPLANNHLEEFLIRGGCEPVVPGLMDFVLYCAVNNVNDGRIYGFKNTMTRVSSLLYKYLLSLNRKLGKAVDKYVCFRSMDDFEELRKEADKLINQGVKMGEGWLITAEMGCLAKTGTLNIVCTQPFGCLPNHIVAKGMSRRVKDEYPDANIVAIDYDPSATSVNQENRLKLMLANIREKPEHK
;
A
#
# COMPACT_ATOMS: atom_id res chain seq x y z
N MET A 1 -14.59 11.44 -31.18
CA MET A 1 -14.43 10.03 -31.56
C MET A 1 -14.29 9.23 -30.27
N GLU A 2 -15.27 8.38 -29.94
CA GLU A 2 -15.07 7.40 -28.86
C GLU A 2 -14.00 6.41 -29.34
N THR A 3 -12.82 6.47 -28.78
CA THR A 3 -11.78 5.46 -28.98
C THR A 3 -12.32 4.15 -28.43
N LYS A 4 -12.64 3.21 -29.32
CA LYS A 4 -13.08 1.86 -28.93
C LYS A 4 -11.89 1.14 -28.30
N HIS A 5 -11.77 1.20 -26.99
CA HIS A 5 -10.79 0.41 -26.26
C HIS A 5 -11.16 -1.06 -26.27
N VAL A 6 -10.16 -1.92 -26.42
CA VAL A 6 -10.34 -3.36 -26.33
C VAL A 6 -10.76 -3.73 -24.92
N GLN A 7 -11.89 -4.44 -24.80
CA GLN A 7 -12.40 -4.92 -23.52
C GLN A 7 -11.84 -6.30 -23.21
N PHE A 8 -11.49 -6.54 -21.95
CA PHE A 8 -11.11 -7.88 -21.49
C PHE A 8 -12.33 -8.80 -21.47
N THR A 9 -12.35 -9.84 -22.32
CA THR A 9 -13.46 -10.75 -22.51
C THR A 9 -13.34 -12.04 -21.69
N GLU A 10 -14.43 -12.84 -21.62
CA GLU A 10 -14.40 -14.17 -20.97
C GLU A 10 -13.46 -15.16 -21.71
N GLU A 11 -13.25 -15.02 -23.01
CA GLU A 11 -12.28 -15.83 -23.77
C GLU A 11 -10.85 -15.43 -23.41
N MET A 12 -10.57 -14.12 -23.33
CA MET A 12 -9.28 -13.60 -22.91
C MET A 12 -8.91 -14.05 -21.50
N ARG A 13 -9.88 -14.22 -20.60
CA ARG A 13 -9.67 -14.78 -19.26
C ARG A 13 -8.98 -16.14 -19.28
N LYS A 14 -9.22 -16.96 -20.29
CA LYS A 14 -8.64 -18.31 -20.42
C LYS A 14 -7.24 -18.29 -21.05
N THR A 15 -6.98 -17.33 -21.92
CA THR A 15 -5.80 -17.29 -22.78
C THR A 15 -4.78 -16.24 -22.36
N HIS A 16 -5.21 -15.11 -21.78
CA HIS A 16 -4.34 -13.99 -21.45
C HIS A 16 -3.78 -14.07 -20.03
N THR A 17 -2.58 -13.56 -19.87
CA THR A 17 -1.96 -13.31 -18.56
C THR A 17 -2.20 -11.85 -18.17
N ILE A 18 -2.73 -11.62 -16.99
CA ILE A 18 -2.97 -10.28 -16.45
C ILE A 18 -1.69 -9.80 -15.75
N LEU A 19 -1.06 -8.77 -16.27
CA LEU A 19 0.10 -8.13 -15.66
C LEU A 19 -0.37 -7.14 -14.60
N ILE A 20 0.25 -7.18 -13.43
CA ILE A 20 -0.09 -6.35 -12.26
C ILE A 20 1.18 -5.63 -11.81
N PRO A 21 1.15 -4.29 -11.64
CA PRO A 21 2.30 -3.56 -11.12
C PRO A 21 2.53 -3.90 -9.65
N ASP A 22 3.78 -3.97 -9.23
CA ASP A 22 4.12 -4.27 -7.84
C ASP A 22 4.10 -2.99 -6.99
N MET A 23 3.20 -2.95 -6.01
CA MET A 23 3.16 -1.90 -5.00
C MET A 23 3.57 -2.43 -3.62
N LEU A 24 3.09 -3.60 -3.27
CA LEU A 24 3.26 -4.25 -1.97
C LEU A 24 3.67 -5.71 -2.18
N PRO A 25 4.96 -6.03 -2.29
CA PRO A 25 5.43 -7.37 -2.67
C PRO A 25 4.80 -8.50 -1.84
N ILE A 26 4.73 -8.35 -0.51
CA ILE A 26 4.17 -9.36 0.40
C ILE A 26 2.67 -9.58 0.12
N HIS A 27 1.91 -8.52 0.02
CA HIS A 27 0.45 -8.58 -0.17
C HIS A 27 0.10 -9.08 -1.57
N PHE A 28 0.79 -8.57 -2.59
CA PHE A 28 0.45 -8.86 -3.99
C PHE A 28 0.74 -10.32 -4.37
N LYS A 29 1.71 -10.98 -3.75
CA LYS A 29 1.90 -12.43 -3.88
C LYS A 29 0.68 -13.22 -3.42
N LEU A 30 0.04 -12.82 -2.32
CA LEU A 30 -1.18 -13.47 -1.84
C LEU A 30 -2.40 -13.11 -2.68
N ILE A 31 -2.49 -11.86 -3.14
CA ILE A 31 -3.55 -11.37 -4.02
C ILE A 31 -3.53 -12.13 -5.35
N THR A 32 -2.36 -12.29 -5.98
CA THR A 32 -2.21 -13.05 -7.23
C THR A 32 -2.57 -14.53 -7.04
N ALA A 33 -2.19 -15.15 -5.92
CA ALA A 33 -2.59 -16.52 -5.59
C ALA A 33 -4.12 -16.66 -5.41
N VAL A 34 -4.77 -15.67 -4.81
CA VAL A 34 -6.24 -15.61 -4.72
C VAL A 34 -6.86 -15.47 -6.11
N LEU A 35 -6.38 -14.55 -6.94
CA LEU A 35 -6.89 -14.37 -8.31
C LEU A 35 -6.73 -15.66 -9.15
N GLY A 36 -5.60 -16.35 -9.00
CA GLY A 36 -5.35 -17.65 -9.64
C GLY A 36 -6.42 -18.68 -9.31
N ARG A 37 -6.85 -18.77 -8.05
CA ARG A 37 -7.96 -19.65 -7.63
C ARG A 37 -9.28 -19.34 -8.36
N TYR A 38 -9.53 -18.06 -8.65
CA TYR A 38 -10.73 -17.62 -9.36
C TYR A 38 -10.59 -17.70 -10.89
N GLY A 39 -9.53 -18.37 -11.40
CA GLY A 39 -9.33 -18.66 -12.80
C GLY A 39 -8.71 -17.51 -13.59
N TYR A 40 -8.02 -16.59 -12.92
CA TYR A 40 -7.24 -15.54 -13.59
C TYR A 40 -5.76 -15.93 -13.60
N LYS A 41 -5.14 -15.93 -14.78
CA LYS A 41 -3.69 -16.02 -14.89
C LYS A 41 -3.12 -14.65 -14.61
N THR A 42 -2.34 -14.50 -13.57
CA THR A 42 -1.77 -13.20 -13.16
C THR A 42 -0.26 -13.30 -13.01
N GLU A 43 0.44 -12.23 -13.37
CA GLU A 43 1.86 -12.08 -13.13
C GLU A 43 2.14 -10.72 -12.51
N LEU A 44 2.90 -10.72 -11.40
CA LEU A 44 3.35 -9.51 -10.73
C LEU A 44 4.62 -9.01 -11.41
N LEU A 45 4.61 -7.76 -11.86
CA LEU A 45 5.76 -7.14 -12.48
C LEU A 45 6.83 -6.82 -11.42
N GLN A 46 8.08 -7.17 -11.69
CA GLN A 46 9.21 -6.96 -10.78
C GLN A 46 10.31 -6.07 -11.40
N ASN A 47 10.05 -5.52 -12.59
CA ASN A 47 10.98 -4.60 -13.23
C ASN A 47 11.02 -3.27 -12.45
N SER A 48 12.22 -2.87 -12.05
CA SER A 48 12.45 -1.72 -11.16
C SER A 48 13.64 -0.86 -11.58
N ALA A 49 14.13 -1.05 -12.80
CA ALA A 49 15.27 -0.32 -13.33
C ALA A 49 14.93 1.12 -13.72
N ARG A 50 15.94 1.94 -13.97
CA ARG A 50 15.79 3.31 -14.49
C ARG A 50 14.95 3.37 -15.77
N ALA A 51 14.97 2.31 -16.59
CA ALA A 51 14.14 2.17 -17.78
C ALA A 51 12.65 2.36 -17.51
N VAL A 52 12.14 1.93 -16.34
CA VAL A 52 10.75 2.15 -15.92
C VAL A 52 10.42 3.64 -15.85
N VAL A 53 11.31 4.43 -15.22
CA VAL A 53 11.15 5.88 -15.09
C VAL A 53 11.21 6.54 -16.48
N ASP A 54 12.16 6.13 -17.31
CA ASP A 54 12.38 6.70 -18.64
C ASP A 54 11.20 6.41 -19.57
N GLU A 55 10.64 5.20 -19.53
CA GLU A 55 9.42 4.87 -20.29
C GLU A 55 8.20 5.64 -19.77
N GLY A 56 8.08 5.83 -18.46
CA GLY A 56 7.05 6.69 -17.89
C GLY A 56 7.14 8.14 -18.39
N LEU A 57 8.33 8.73 -18.35
CA LEU A 57 8.58 10.12 -18.81
C LEU A 57 8.30 10.32 -20.31
N LYS A 58 8.53 9.31 -21.14
CA LYS A 58 8.23 9.38 -22.58
C LYS A 58 6.74 9.38 -22.90
N ASN A 59 5.94 8.64 -22.09
CA ASN A 59 4.57 8.30 -22.46
C ASN A 59 3.52 8.96 -21.57
N VAL A 60 3.92 9.58 -20.46
CA VAL A 60 3.03 10.27 -19.52
C VAL A 60 3.48 11.72 -19.40
N HIS A 61 2.50 12.64 -19.43
CA HIS A 61 2.81 14.06 -19.25
C HIS A 61 3.47 14.30 -17.89
N ASN A 62 4.54 15.11 -17.88
CA ASN A 62 5.33 15.38 -16.68
C ASN A 62 4.58 16.11 -15.54
N ASP A 63 3.45 16.76 -15.84
CA ASP A 63 2.55 17.33 -14.82
C ASP A 63 1.70 16.27 -14.09
N THR A 64 1.79 15.01 -14.50
CA THR A 64 1.11 13.90 -13.83
C THR A 64 1.88 13.51 -12.57
N CYS A 65 1.18 12.98 -11.56
CA CYS A 65 1.83 12.58 -10.34
C CYS A 65 2.81 11.40 -10.56
N TYR A 66 3.88 11.37 -9.79
CA TYR A 66 4.95 10.38 -9.89
C TYR A 66 4.48 8.91 -9.88
N PRO A 67 3.51 8.48 -9.04
CA PRO A 67 2.98 7.11 -9.11
C PRO A 67 2.40 6.73 -10.48
N ALA A 68 1.69 7.63 -11.15
CA ALA A 68 1.15 7.35 -12.50
C ALA A 68 2.25 7.08 -13.51
N LEU A 69 3.32 7.88 -13.45
CA LEU A 69 4.49 7.74 -14.30
C LEU A 69 5.16 6.37 -14.08
N LEU A 70 5.37 5.98 -12.84
CA LEU A 70 6.01 4.70 -12.50
C LEU A 70 5.16 3.50 -12.91
N VAL A 71 3.86 3.50 -12.59
CA VAL A 71 2.96 2.39 -12.92
C VAL A 71 2.85 2.20 -14.42
N ILE A 72 2.67 3.29 -15.19
CA ILE A 72 2.58 3.23 -16.66
C ILE A 72 3.93 2.83 -17.25
N GLY A 73 5.01 3.43 -16.77
CA GLY A 73 6.36 3.07 -17.19
C GLY A 73 6.70 1.60 -16.94
N GLN A 74 6.27 1.04 -15.78
CA GLN A 74 6.49 -0.37 -15.44
C GLN A 74 5.79 -1.31 -16.43
N PHE A 75 4.57 -0.99 -16.84
CA PHE A 75 3.88 -1.75 -17.89
C PHE A 75 4.58 -1.67 -19.24
N LEU A 76 4.94 -0.46 -19.67
CA LEU A 76 5.55 -0.26 -20.99
C LEU A 76 6.96 -0.90 -21.07
N ASP A 77 7.78 -0.74 -20.03
CA ASP A 77 9.07 -1.39 -19.94
C ASP A 77 8.95 -2.93 -19.98
N ALA A 78 7.96 -3.48 -19.23
CA ALA A 78 7.69 -4.91 -19.25
C ALA A 78 7.27 -5.39 -20.66
N LEU A 79 6.41 -4.67 -21.37
CA LEU A 79 5.99 -5.02 -22.73
C LEU A 79 7.15 -4.95 -23.72
N LYS A 80 7.99 -3.91 -23.62
CA LYS A 80 9.18 -3.72 -24.47
C LYS A 80 10.30 -4.72 -24.20
N SER A 81 10.29 -5.39 -23.06
CA SER A 81 11.30 -6.42 -22.73
C SER A 81 11.29 -7.64 -23.65
N GLY A 82 10.24 -7.84 -24.45
CA GLY A 82 10.04 -9.02 -25.28
C GLY A 82 9.67 -10.30 -24.53
N LYS A 83 9.55 -10.23 -23.20
CA LYS A 83 9.15 -11.37 -22.37
C LYS A 83 7.69 -11.78 -22.58
N TYR A 84 6.83 -10.83 -22.94
CA TYR A 84 5.40 -10.99 -23.03
C TYR A 84 4.93 -10.89 -24.47
N ASP A 85 4.04 -11.80 -24.87
CA ASP A 85 3.31 -11.73 -26.14
C ASP A 85 2.18 -10.70 -26.01
N PRO A 86 2.23 -9.55 -26.72
CA PRO A 86 1.21 -8.51 -26.61
C PRO A 86 -0.21 -8.98 -26.92
N ASP A 87 -0.37 -10.04 -27.71
CA ASP A 87 -1.67 -10.60 -28.08
C ASP A 87 -2.25 -11.56 -27.02
N LYS A 88 -1.46 -11.84 -25.95
CA LYS A 88 -1.84 -12.76 -24.87
C LYS A 88 -1.69 -12.17 -23.48
N VAL A 89 -1.63 -10.85 -23.38
CA VAL A 89 -1.59 -10.15 -22.08
C VAL A 89 -2.76 -9.19 -21.93
N ALA A 90 -3.08 -8.91 -20.69
CA ALA A 90 -3.96 -7.82 -20.25
C ALA A 90 -3.27 -7.07 -19.12
N LEU A 91 -3.57 -5.80 -18.96
CA LEU A 91 -3.02 -4.99 -17.86
C LEU A 91 -4.10 -4.74 -16.81
N MET A 92 -3.73 -4.74 -15.55
CA MET A 92 -4.67 -4.43 -14.46
C MET A 92 -4.17 -3.22 -13.67
N ILE A 93 -5.04 -2.23 -13.52
CA ILE A 93 -4.74 -1.01 -12.76
C ILE A 93 -5.92 -0.66 -11.83
N SER A 94 -5.62 -0.07 -10.68
CA SER A 94 -6.65 0.46 -9.79
C SER A 94 -7.15 1.82 -10.26
N GLN A 95 -8.45 2.09 -10.06
CA GLN A 95 -9.09 3.36 -10.34
C GLN A 95 -9.88 3.79 -9.10
N THR A 96 -9.45 4.87 -8.45
CA THR A 96 -10.01 5.26 -7.15
C THR A 96 -11.33 6.02 -7.25
N GLY A 97 -11.53 6.79 -8.30
CA GLY A 97 -12.63 7.76 -8.39
C GLY A 97 -12.36 9.02 -7.53
N GLY A 98 -13.17 10.07 -7.73
CA GLY A 98 -13.05 11.32 -6.97
C GLY A 98 -11.96 12.25 -7.48
N GLY A 99 -11.49 13.16 -6.62
CA GLY A 99 -10.59 14.28 -6.97
C GLY A 99 -9.11 13.90 -7.06
N CYS A 100 -8.72 12.66 -6.77
CA CYS A 100 -7.35 12.18 -6.94
C CYS A 100 -7.06 11.85 -8.41
N ARG A 101 -5.85 12.12 -8.88
CA ARG A 101 -5.41 11.79 -10.25
C ARG A 101 -5.41 10.29 -10.54
N ALA A 102 -5.36 9.43 -9.53
CA ALA A 102 -5.49 7.98 -9.68
C ALA A 102 -6.82 7.55 -10.32
N SER A 103 -7.84 8.39 -10.29
CA SER A 103 -9.08 8.17 -11.06
C SER A 103 -8.87 8.19 -12.58
N ASN A 104 -7.80 8.82 -13.06
CA ASN A 104 -7.48 8.99 -14.48
C ASN A 104 -6.33 8.08 -14.98
N TYR A 105 -5.67 7.32 -14.12
CA TYR A 105 -4.54 6.45 -14.52
C TYR A 105 -4.92 5.46 -15.63
N LEU A 106 -6.13 4.93 -15.58
CA LEU A 106 -6.67 4.05 -16.61
C LEU A 106 -6.64 4.69 -18.00
N HIS A 107 -7.10 5.94 -18.12
CA HIS A 107 -7.14 6.65 -19.39
C HIS A 107 -5.75 7.05 -19.86
N LEU A 108 -4.86 7.42 -18.94
CA LEU A 108 -3.46 7.71 -19.26
C LEU A 108 -2.73 6.46 -19.78
N LEU A 109 -2.96 5.30 -19.14
CA LEU A 109 -2.40 4.04 -19.59
C LEU A 109 -2.92 3.65 -20.99
N ARG A 110 -4.22 3.73 -21.22
CA ARG A 110 -4.82 3.48 -22.54
C ARG A 110 -4.20 4.38 -23.61
N LYS A 111 -4.08 5.68 -23.32
CA LYS A 111 -3.44 6.63 -24.24
C LYS A 111 -1.98 6.26 -24.53
N ALA A 112 -1.24 5.82 -23.53
CA ALA A 112 0.16 5.39 -23.71
C ALA A 112 0.28 4.11 -24.56
N LEU A 113 -0.74 3.24 -24.53
CA LEU A 113 -0.78 2.02 -25.33
C LEU A 113 -1.21 2.24 -26.80
N GLU A 114 -1.96 3.32 -27.10
CA GLU A 114 -2.56 3.55 -28.41
C GLU A 114 -1.57 3.48 -29.59
N ALA A 115 -0.33 3.92 -29.38
CA ALA A 115 0.67 3.99 -30.45
C ALA A 115 1.34 2.64 -30.77
N GLU A 116 1.62 1.82 -29.75
CA GLU A 116 2.44 0.60 -29.91
C GLU A 116 1.65 -0.68 -29.62
N TYR A 117 0.65 -0.63 -28.74
CA TYR A 117 -0.05 -1.80 -28.21
C TYR A 117 -1.58 -1.60 -28.12
N PRO A 118 -2.26 -1.12 -29.17
CA PRO A 118 -3.70 -0.78 -29.12
C PRO A 118 -4.60 -2.00 -28.86
N GLN A 119 -4.11 -3.21 -29.08
CA GLN A 119 -4.84 -4.47 -28.87
C GLN A 119 -4.89 -4.91 -27.42
N ILE A 120 -4.06 -4.37 -26.52
CA ILE A 120 -3.97 -4.83 -25.13
C ILE A 120 -5.14 -4.28 -24.31
N PRO A 121 -5.99 -5.16 -23.72
CA PRO A 121 -7.06 -4.72 -22.84
C PRO A 121 -6.54 -4.27 -21.48
N VAL A 122 -7.13 -3.19 -20.95
CA VAL A 122 -6.83 -2.69 -19.60
C VAL A 122 -8.02 -2.91 -18.68
N ILE A 123 -7.80 -3.68 -17.62
CA ILE A 123 -8.78 -4.00 -16.59
C ILE A 123 -8.72 -2.93 -15.51
N SER A 124 -9.83 -2.28 -15.24
CA SER A 124 -9.97 -1.34 -14.13
C SER A 124 -10.45 -2.04 -12.87
N LEU A 125 -9.64 -2.02 -11.81
CA LEU A 125 -10.10 -2.35 -10.47
C LEU A 125 -10.75 -1.11 -9.86
N ASN A 126 -12.05 -0.97 -10.05
CA ASN A 126 -12.82 0.11 -9.44
C ASN A 126 -14.00 -0.44 -8.63
N PHE A 127 -14.23 0.15 -7.48
CA PHE A 127 -15.38 -0.16 -6.63
C PHE A 127 -16.56 0.79 -6.85
N SER A 128 -16.39 1.79 -7.73
CA SER A 128 -17.38 2.82 -8.06
C SER A 128 -18.30 2.43 -9.21
N GLY A 129 -18.00 1.34 -9.93
CA GLY A 129 -18.78 0.90 -11.09
C GLY A 129 -18.57 1.77 -12.33
N LEU A 130 -17.54 2.62 -12.37
CA LEU A 130 -17.22 3.53 -13.48
C LEU A 130 -16.93 2.78 -14.78
N GLU A 131 -16.32 1.60 -14.69
CA GLU A 131 -16.03 0.75 -15.86
C GLU A 131 -16.36 -0.71 -15.59
N LYS A 132 -16.75 -1.41 -16.65
CA LYS A 132 -17.04 -2.84 -16.63
C LYS A 132 -16.08 -3.58 -17.55
N SER A 133 -15.47 -4.65 -17.04
CA SER A 133 -14.66 -5.58 -17.82
C SER A 133 -15.39 -6.92 -17.85
N PRO A 134 -16.00 -7.34 -18.96
CA PRO A 134 -16.84 -8.54 -19.01
C PRO A 134 -16.15 -9.83 -18.54
N GLY A 135 -14.84 -9.96 -18.83
CA GLY A 135 -14.03 -11.11 -18.42
C GLY A 135 -13.52 -11.05 -17.00
N PHE A 136 -13.66 -9.90 -16.29
CA PHE A 136 -13.19 -9.75 -14.91
C PHE A 136 -14.36 -9.41 -13.97
N LYS A 137 -14.67 -10.32 -13.06
CA LYS A 137 -15.81 -10.20 -12.14
C LYS A 137 -15.35 -10.14 -10.69
N LEU A 138 -15.55 -9.00 -10.06
CA LEU A 138 -15.37 -8.82 -8.62
C LEU A 138 -16.58 -9.38 -7.87
N THR A 139 -16.54 -10.68 -7.54
CA THR A 139 -17.58 -11.33 -6.75
C THR A 139 -17.35 -11.11 -5.26
N LEU A 140 -18.42 -11.13 -4.45
CA LEU A 140 -18.31 -11.01 -2.99
C LEU A 140 -17.37 -12.06 -2.38
N PRO A 141 -17.41 -13.36 -2.77
CA PRO A 141 -16.43 -14.33 -2.28
C PRO A 141 -14.98 -13.98 -2.63
N LEU A 142 -14.72 -13.44 -3.83
CA LEU A 142 -13.38 -12.96 -4.21
C LEU A 142 -12.95 -11.79 -3.33
N LEU A 143 -13.82 -10.78 -3.16
CA LEU A 143 -13.53 -9.61 -2.31
C LEU A 143 -13.16 -10.01 -0.88
N LEU A 144 -13.92 -10.94 -0.28
CA LEU A 144 -13.62 -11.42 1.07
C LEU A 144 -12.25 -12.12 1.16
N LYS A 145 -11.82 -12.81 0.09
CA LYS A 145 -10.49 -13.43 0.06
C LYS A 145 -9.37 -12.44 -0.19
N LEU A 146 -9.63 -11.37 -0.95
CA LEU A 146 -8.70 -10.26 -1.09
C LEU A 146 -8.51 -9.52 0.25
N VAL A 147 -9.58 -9.31 1.02
CA VAL A 147 -9.48 -8.77 2.39
C VAL A 147 -8.66 -9.70 3.30
N ASP A 148 -8.85 -11.02 3.21
CA ASP A 148 -8.03 -11.97 3.96
C ASP A 148 -6.54 -11.85 3.57
N ALA A 149 -6.22 -11.70 2.28
CA ALA A 149 -4.86 -11.50 1.79
C ALA A 149 -4.24 -10.19 2.32
N VAL A 150 -5.02 -9.11 2.37
CA VAL A 150 -4.57 -7.82 2.95
C VAL A 150 -4.23 -7.99 4.43
N LEU A 151 -5.10 -8.61 5.23
CA LEU A 151 -4.85 -8.82 6.66
C LEU A 151 -3.60 -9.67 6.93
N TYR A 152 -3.36 -10.70 6.12
CA TYR A 152 -2.15 -11.53 6.27
C TYR A 152 -0.90 -10.79 5.79
N GLY A 153 -1.01 -10.00 4.74
CA GLY A 153 0.07 -9.16 4.26
C GLY A 153 0.49 -8.12 5.29
N ASP A 154 -0.47 -7.41 5.87
CA ASP A 154 -0.22 -6.41 6.93
C ASP A 154 0.45 -7.05 8.15
N LEU A 155 -0.03 -8.24 8.58
CA LEU A 155 0.58 -8.95 9.69
C LEU A 155 2.03 -9.33 9.38
N MET A 156 2.30 -9.89 8.21
CA MET A 156 3.67 -10.29 7.82
C MET A 156 4.59 -9.08 7.67
N MET A 157 4.13 -7.98 7.06
CA MET A 157 4.89 -6.74 6.91
C MET A 157 5.25 -6.14 8.28
N MET A 158 4.27 -6.04 9.19
CA MET A 158 4.48 -5.53 10.54
C MET A 158 5.50 -6.40 11.31
N LEU A 159 5.36 -7.72 11.26
CA LEU A 159 6.27 -8.63 11.96
C LEU A 159 7.67 -8.65 11.34
N TYR A 160 7.76 -8.56 10.02
CA TYR A 160 9.02 -8.42 9.31
C TYR A 160 9.81 -7.21 9.81
N ASN A 161 9.16 -6.05 9.88
CA ASN A 161 9.77 -4.81 10.35
C ASN A 161 10.14 -4.84 11.84
N GLN A 162 9.44 -5.62 12.65
CA GLN A 162 9.77 -5.84 14.07
C GLN A 162 10.83 -6.95 14.29
N CYS A 163 11.15 -7.77 13.29
CA CYS A 163 12.16 -8.83 13.41
C CYS A 163 13.46 -8.47 12.68
N LYS A 164 13.36 -8.00 11.43
CA LYS A 164 14.51 -7.80 10.52
C LYS A 164 15.63 -6.93 11.11
N PRO A 165 15.35 -5.79 11.76
CA PRO A 165 16.40 -4.98 12.36
C PRO A 165 17.15 -5.65 13.51
N TYR A 166 16.54 -6.65 14.13
CA TYR A 166 17.02 -7.27 15.37
C TYR A 166 17.52 -8.71 15.18
N GLU A 167 17.40 -9.30 14.00
CA GLU A 167 17.77 -10.70 13.79
C GLU A 167 19.22 -11.00 14.21
N VAL A 168 19.42 -12.15 14.85
CA VAL A 168 20.76 -12.61 15.28
C VAL A 168 21.53 -13.14 14.08
N ASN A 169 20.90 -14.01 13.31
CA ASN A 169 21.45 -14.53 12.06
C ASN A 169 20.80 -13.78 10.90
N GLU A 170 21.63 -13.24 10.04
CA GLU A 170 21.17 -12.57 8.82
C GLU A 170 20.38 -13.52 7.94
N GLY A 171 19.17 -13.09 7.53
CA GLY A 171 18.28 -13.87 6.66
C GLY A 171 17.24 -14.74 7.39
N ASP A 172 17.30 -14.90 8.73
CA ASP A 172 16.29 -15.67 9.46
C ASP A 172 14.87 -15.09 9.27
N THR A 173 14.77 -13.75 9.24
CA THR A 173 13.50 -13.04 9.02
C THR A 173 12.99 -13.23 7.59
N ASP A 174 13.88 -13.18 6.59
CA ASP A 174 13.53 -13.42 5.18
C ASP A 174 13.04 -14.87 4.99
N ALA A 175 13.68 -15.81 5.63
CA ALA A 175 13.27 -17.22 5.58
C ALA A 175 11.88 -17.43 6.21
N ALA A 176 11.60 -16.80 7.35
CA ALA A 176 10.29 -16.84 8.00
C ALA A 176 9.20 -16.22 7.11
N LEU A 177 9.48 -15.07 6.46
CA LEU A 177 8.59 -14.43 5.51
C LEU A 177 8.32 -15.36 4.32
N ALA A 178 9.36 -15.85 3.66
CA ALA A 178 9.22 -16.72 2.48
C ALA A 178 8.43 -18.00 2.78
N ALA A 179 8.67 -18.63 3.93
CA ALA A 179 7.96 -19.83 4.35
C ALA A 179 6.47 -19.56 4.58
N THR A 180 6.13 -18.45 5.24
CA THR A 180 4.73 -18.07 5.51
C THR A 180 3.99 -17.63 4.25
N GLU A 181 4.61 -16.85 3.37
CA GLU A 181 4.09 -16.49 2.06
C GLU A 181 3.76 -17.72 1.23
N LEU A 182 4.72 -18.66 1.11
CA LEU A 182 4.53 -19.89 0.35
C LEU A 182 3.39 -20.74 0.90
N ALA A 183 3.32 -20.90 2.23
CA ALA A 183 2.26 -21.68 2.87
C ALA A 183 0.88 -21.07 2.64
N LEU A 184 0.76 -19.75 2.76
CA LEU A 184 -0.51 -19.02 2.53
C LEU A 184 -0.89 -18.98 1.05
N ALA A 185 0.06 -18.76 0.15
CA ALA A 185 -0.18 -18.77 -1.30
C ALA A 185 -0.67 -20.16 -1.77
N LYS A 186 -0.07 -21.25 -1.29
CA LYS A 186 -0.56 -22.61 -1.57
C LYS A 186 -1.98 -22.83 -1.06
N LYS A 187 -2.32 -22.34 0.14
CA LYS A 187 -3.70 -22.40 0.65
C LYS A 187 -4.65 -21.58 -0.21
N ALA A 188 -4.27 -20.35 -0.55
CA ALA A 188 -5.08 -19.45 -1.37
C ALA A 188 -5.41 -20.05 -2.74
N ALA A 189 -4.41 -20.56 -3.44
CA ALA A 189 -4.56 -21.19 -4.75
C ALA A 189 -5.37 -22.50 -4.70
N GLY A 190 -5.26 -23.28 -3.60
CA GLY A 190 -5.95 -24.55 -3.43
C GLY A 190 -7.39 -24.38 -2.92
N ARG A 191 -7.66 -24.85 -1.69
CA ARG A 191 -8.98 -24.82 -1.05
C ARG A 191 -9.38 -23.47 -0.46
N GLY A 192 -8.53 -22.43 -0.57
CA GLY A 192 -8.64 -21.13 0.07
C GLY A 192 -7.94 -21.11 1.44
N PHE A 193 -7.87 -19.92 2.04
CA PHE A 193 -7.10 -19.71 3.29
C PHE A 193 -7.60 -20.56 4.49
N GLY A 194 -8.86 -20.98 4.51
CA GLY A 194 -9.44 -21.71 5.65
C GLY A 194 -9.58 -20.83 6.90
N SER A 195 -9.18 -21.36 8.06
CA SER A 195 -9.34 -20.67 9.35
C SER A 195 -8.36 -19.52 9.53
N LYS A 196 -8.86 -18.29 9.68
CA LYS A 196 -8.06 -17.10 9.97
C LYS A 196 -7.21 -17.26 11.23
N ARG A 197 -7.80 -17.79 12.31
CA ARG A 197 -7.09 -18.04 13.58
C ARG A 197 -5.85 -18.94 13.40
N LYS A 198 -5.99 -20.01 12.60
CA LYS A 198 -4.87 -20.92 12.30
C LYS A 198 -3.79 -20.23 11.46
N ASN A 199 -4.18 -19.36 10.55
CA ASN A 199 -3.24 -18.62 9.70
C ASN A 199 -2.51 -17.53 10.50
N TYR A 200 -3.21 -16.77 11.36
CA TYR A 200 -2.54 -15.82 12.26
C TYR A 200 -1.52 -16.53 13.15
N LYS A 201 -1.91 -17.68 13.74
CA LYS A 201 -0.98 -18.48 14.55
C LYS A 201 0.23 -18.94 13.75
N LEU A 202 0.03 -19.42 12.52
CA LEU A 202 1.12 -19.89 11.65
C LEU A 202 2.12 -18.74 11.38
N ILE A 203 1.64 -17.54 11.04
CA ILE A 203 2.49 -16.37 10.80
C ILE A 203 3.21 -15.97 12.09
N LEU A 204 2.47 -15.79 13.18
CA LEU A 204 3.01 -15.33 14.46
C LEU A 204 4.05 -16.30 15.03
N ASP A 205 3.80 -17.62 14.96
CA ASP A 205 4.77 -18.64 15.41
C ASP A 205 6.06 -18.59 14.58
N ALA A 206 5.95 -18.43 13.26
CA ALA A 206 7.13 -18.37 12.38
C ALA A 206 8.03 -17.16 12.71
N PHE A 207 7.46 -15.99 12.88
CA PHE A 207 8.22 -14.80 13.24
C PHE A 207 8.68 -14.79 14.71
N ALA A 208 7.91 -15.39 15.62
CA ALA A 208 8.33 -15.54 17.03
C ALA A 208 9.54 -16.47 17.19
N ALA A 209 9.73 -17.41 16.26
CA ALA A 209 10.89 -18.29 16.25
C ALA A 209 12.18 -17.61 15.79
N VAL A 210 12.10 -16.44 15.13
CA VAL A 210 13.27 -15.66 14.74
C VAL A 210 13.97 -15.14 16.00
N ARG A 211 15.23 -15.55 16.19
CA ARG A 211 16.04 -15.07 17.31
C ARG A 211 16.42 -13.61 17.10
N ARG A 212 16.13 -12.76 18.10
CA ARG A 212 16.37 -11.32 18.06
C ARG A 212 17.34 -10.89 19.13
N LYS A 213 18.19 -9.94 18.80
CA LYS A 213 19.07 -9.26 19.75
C LYS A 213 18.22 -8.44 20.74
N ASN A 214 18.56 -8.52 22.02
CA ASN A 214 17.95 -7.64 23.03
C ASN A 214 18.60 -6.26 22.95
N GLN A 215 18.15 -5.46 22.00
CA GLN A 215 18.67 -4.12 21.72
C GLN A 215 17.48 -3.24 21.33
N GLU A 216 17.41 -2.05 21.87
CA GLU A 216 16.47 -1.05 21.40
C GLU A 216 17.01 -0.32 20.18
N LYS A 217 16.14 -0.07 19.20
CA LYS A 217 16.45 0.73 18.01
C LYS A 217 15.45 1.86 17.89
N PRO A 218 15.88 3.02 17.40
CA PRO A 218 14.96 4.11 17.09
C PRO A 218 13.90 3.64 16.09
N ARG A 219 12.65 3.94 16.38
CA ARG A 219 11.54 3.69 15.47
C ARG A 219 11.36 4.85 14.52
N VAL A 220 11.13 4.54 13.25
CA VAL A 220 10.87 5.52 12.19
C VAL A 220 9.56 5.16 11.49
N GLY A 221 8.55 6.01 11.68
CA GLY A 221 7.27 5.89 11.00
C GLY A 221 7.40 6.24 9.51
N ILE A 222 6.73 5.50 8.63
CA ILE A 222 6.64 5.80 7.20
C ILE A 222 5.18 6.03 6.87
N VAL A 223 4.84 7.26 6.48
CA VAL A 223 3.49 7.67 6.06
C VAL A 223 3.56 8.36 4.70
N GLY A 224 2.45 8.65 4.09
CA GLY A 224 2.40 9.39 2.83
C GLY A 224 1.50 8.78 1.78
N GLU A 225 1.76 9.09 0.52
CA GLU A 225 0.97 8.58 -0.61
C GLU A 225 1.13 7.05 -0.73
N ILE A 226 0.02 6.37 -0.93
CA ILE A 226 -0.08 4.92 -0.78
C ILE A 226 0.92 4.14 -1.65
N TYR A 227 1.09 4.52 -2.93
CA TYR A 227 2.00 3.82 -3.82
C TYR A 227 3.45 4.05 -3.40
N VAL A 228 3.84 5.30 -3.14
CA VAL A 228 5.22 5.63 -2.73
C VAL A 228 5.52 5.13 -1.33
N LYS A 229 4.54 5.14 -0.41
CA LYS A 229 4.70 4.59 0.94
C LYS A 229 5.15 3.13 0.92
N TYR A 230 4.59 2.33 0.03
CA TYR A 230 4.77 0.88 0.05
C TYR A 230 5.69 0.32 -1.03
N SER A 231 5.84 0.99 -2.18
CA SER A 231 6.58 0.44 -3.32
C SER A 231 8.09 0.69 -3.20
N PRO A 232 8.91 -0.36 -3.12
CA PRO A 232 10.38 -0.21 -3.13
C PRO A 232 10.89 0.50 -4.39
N LEU A 233 10.24 0.29 -5.54
CA LEU A 233 10.53 1.02 -6.78
C LEU A 233 10.32 2.52 -6.61
N ALA A 234 9.23 2.93 -5.94
CA ALA A 234 8.83 4.32 -5.85
C ALA A 234 9.58 5.09 -4.75
N ASN A 235 9.97 4.40 -3.66
CA ASN A 235 10.60 5.02 -2.50
C ASN A 235 12.10 4.70 -2.34
N ASN A 236 12.72 4.12 -3.37
CA ASN A 236 14.13 3.77 -3.38
C ASN A 236 14.53 2.87 -2.20
N HIS A 237 13.71 1.82 -1.92
CA HIS A 237 13.95 0.85 -0.84
C HIS A 237 14.09 1.51 0.54
N LEU A 238 13.16 2.42 0.88
CA LEU A 238 13.21 3.23 2.11
C LEU A 238 13.28 2.36 3.38
N GLU A 239 12.49 1.29 3.49
CA GLU A 239 12.50 0.41 4.65
C GLU A 239 13.89 -0.23 4.84
N GLU A 240 14.49 -0.76 3.78
CA GLU A 240 15.85 -1.32 3.81
C GLU A 240 16.90 -0.26 4.18
N PHE A 241 16.76 0.96 3.65
CA PHE A 241 17.64 2.07 4.01
C PHE A 241 17.60 2.38 5.51
N LEU A 242 16.41 2.42 6.11
CA LEU A 242 16.22 2.66 7.54
C LEU A 242 16.77 1.50 8.39
N ILE A 243 16.54 0.26 7.98
CA ILE A 243 17.09 -0.94 8.67
C ILE A 243 18.62 -0.91 8.66
N ARG A 244 19.24 -0.63 7.49
CA ARG A 244 20.69 -0.46 7.38
C ARG A 244 21.21 0.71 8.20
N GLY A 245 20.39 1.76 8.35
CA GLY A 245 20.64 2.90 9.21
C GLY A 245 20.55 2.62 10.72
N GLY A 246 20.18 1.40 11.10
CA GLY A 246 20.05 0.96 12.49
C GLY A 246 18.70 1.30 13.13
N CYS A 247 17.67 1.58 12.33
CA CYS A 247 16.32 1.89 12.79
C CYS A 247 15.35 0.73 12.57
N GLU A 248 14.21 0.79 13.26
CA GLU A 248 13.06 -0.05 13.02
C GLU A 248 12.00 0.73 12.23
N PRO A 249 11.68 0.35 10.98
CA PRO A 249 10.56 0.94 10.25
C PRO A 249 9.22 0.59 10.89
N VAL A 250 8.32 1.58 10.97
CA VAL A 250 6.93 1.39 11.39
C VAL A 250 6.03 1.88 10.26
N VAL A 251 5.41 0.93 9.55
CA VAL A 251 4.59 1.22 8.38
C VAL A 251 3.15 0.85 8.69
N PRO A 252 2.19 1.81 8.67
CA PRO A 252 0.77 1.52 8.82
C PRO A 252 0.28 0.55 7.74
N GLY A 253 -0.64 -0.35 8.11
CA GLY A 253 -1.13 -1.40 7.23
C GLY A 253 -2.03 -0.89 6.10
N LEU A 254 -2.13 -1.68 5.02
CA LEU A 254 -3.04 -1.40 3.92
C LEU A 254 -4.52 -1.51 4.35
N MET A 255 -4.80 -2.29 5.39
CA MET A 255 -6.14 -2.43 5.94
C MET A 255 -6.70 -1.11 6.48
N ASP A 256 -5.85 -0.21 6.97
CA ASP A 256 -6.26 1.12 7.43
C ASP A 256 -6.80 1.96 6.26
N PHE A 257 -6.19 1.85 5.07
CA PHE A 257 -6.73 2.48 3.87
C PHE A 257 -8.05 1.86 3.42
N VAL A 258 -8.22 0.55 3.53
CA VAL A 258 -9.49 -0.13 3.22
C VAL A 258 -10.60 0.32 4.19
N LEU A 259 -10.30 0.42 5.48
CA LEU A 259 -11.21 0.95 6.50
C LEU A 259 -11.55 2.43 6.27
N TYR A 260 -10.54 3.24 5.90
CA TYR A 260 -10.71 4.63 5.52
C TYR A 260 -11.69 4.77 4.34
N CYS A 261 -11.54 4.00 3.28
CA CYS A 261 -12.45 4.02 2.15
C CYS A 261 -13.89 3.65 2.55
N ALA A 262 -14.04 2.65 3.40
CA ALA A 262 -15.37 2.22 3.87
C ALA A 262 -16.04 3.26 4.77
N VAL A 263 -15.29 3.91 5.66
CA VAL A 263 -15.84 4.87 6.64
C VAL A 263 -16.15 6.23 6.02
N ASN A 264 -15.50 6.62 4.92
CA ASN A 264 -15.75 7.91 4.28
C ASN A 264 -17.21 8.09 3.83
N ASN A 265 -17.85 7.03 3.32
CA ASN A 265 -19.28 7.07 3.00
C ASN A 265 -20.16 7.25 4.25
N VAL A 266 -19.74 6.72 5.39
CA VAL A 266 -20.43 6.92 6.68
C VAL A 266 -20.23 8.35 7.17
N ASN A 267 -19.02 8.88 7.02
CA ASN A 267 -18.69 10.27 7.37
C ASN A 267 -19.45 11.27 6.50
N ASP A 268 -19.68 10.99 5.21
CA ASP A 268 -20.54 11.81 4.35
C ASP A 268 -21.96 11.92 4.88
N GLY A 269 -22.50 10.81 5.38
CA GLY A 269 -23.81 10.81 6.05
C GLY A 269 -23.84 11.67 7.30
N ARG A 270 -22.74 11.67 8.07
CA ARG A 270 -22.59 12.46 9.31
C ARG A 270 -22.37 13.95 9.02
N ILE A 271 -21.47 14.28 8.09
CA ILE A 271 -21.00 15.65 7.84
C ILE A 271 -21.97 16.40 6.93
N TYR A 272 -22.47 15.76 5.87
CA TYR A 272 -23.27 16.40 4.82
C TYR A 272 -24.75 15.99 4.87
N GLY A 273 -25.15 15.15 5.83
CA GLY A 273 -26.55 14.73 5.98
C GLY A 273 -27.02 13.70 4.94
N PHE A 274 -26.15 13.10 4.15
CA PHE A 274 -26.50 12.09 3.15
C PHE A 274 -26.96 10.79 3.82
N LYS A 275 -28.28 10.59 3.90
CA LYS A 275 -28.90 9.38 4.47
C LYS A 275 -29.52 8.54 3.36
N ASN A 276 -28.71 7.70 2.73
CA ASN A 276 -29.16 6.78 1.68
C ASN A 276 -28.84 5.31 2.04
N THR A 277 -29.35 4.39 1.23
CA THR A 277 -29.12 2.95 1.42
C THR A 277 -27.61 2.63 1.37
N MET A 278 -26.83 3.33 0.52
CA MET A 278 -25.41 3.14 0.41
C MET A 278 -24.68 3.45 1.73
N THR A 279 -25.05 4.51 2.43
CA THR A 279 -24.47 4.85 3.75
C THR A 279 -24.71 3.73 4.77
N ARG A 280 -25.91 3.09 4.75
CA ARG A 280 -26.21 1.96 5.65
C ARG A 280 -25.36 0.73 5.31
N VAL A 281 -25.26 0.39 4.03
CA VAL A 281 -24.42 -0.74 3.55
C VAL A 281 -22.95 -0.50 3.90
N SER A 282 -22.43 0.70 3.66
CA SER A 282 -21.06 1.07 4.01
C SER A 282 -20.80 1.00 5.53
N SER A 283 -21.78 1.36 6.34
CA SER A 283 -21.67 1.23 7.81
C SER A 283 -21.56 -0.22 8.26
N LEU A 284 -22.33 -1.14 7.66
CA LEU A 284 -22.24 -2.57 7.97
C LEU A 284 -20.91 -3.15 7.50
N LEU A 285 -20.48 -2.80 6.29
CA LEU A 285 -19.18 -3.20 5.76
C LEU A 285 -18.05 -2.70 6.65
N TYR A 286 -18.04 -1.43 7.00
CA TYR A 286 -17.05 -0.84 7.92
C TYR A 286 -16.96 -1.61 9.24
N LYS A 287 -18.11 -1.85 9.91
CA LYS A 287 -18.15 -2.60 11.17
C LYS A 287 -17.60 -4.02 11.02
N TYR A 288 -17.90 -4.69 9.91
CA TYR A 288 -17.39 -6.00 9.61
C TYR A 288 -15.86 -5.99 9.45
N LEU A 289 -15.33 -5.08 8.61
CA LEU A 289 -13.89 -4.93 8.37
C LEU A 289 -13.14 -4.55 9.65
N LEU A 290 -13.67 -3.62 10.44
CA LEU A 290 -13.12 -3.24 11.74
C LEU A 290 -13.07 -4.43 12.71
N SER A 291 -14.12 -5.26 12.72
CA SER A 291 -14.12 -6.50 13.52
C SER A 291 -13.01 -7.47 13.10
N LEU A 292 -12.71 -7.57 11.80
CA LEU A 292 -11.61 -8.41 11.31
C LEU A 292 -10.25 -7.85 11.74
N ASN A 293 -10.04 -6.54 11.59
CA ASN A 293 -8.81 -5.87 12.01
C ASN A 293 -8.56 -6.03 13.53
N ARG A 294 -9.59 -5.82 14.34
CA ARG A 294 -9.52 -6.03 15.81
C ARG A 294 -9.24 -7.49 16.19
N LYS A 295 -9.74 -8.47 15.43
CA LYS A 295 -9.42 -9.89 15.65
C LYS A 295 -7.96 -10.19 15.35
N LEU A 296 -7.39 -9.54 14.35
CA LEU A 296 -5.96 -9.60 14.06
C LEU A 296 -5.14 -9.01 15.20
N GLY A 297 -5.43 -7.78 15.65
CA GLY A 297 -4.76 -7.15 16.80
C GLY A 297 -4.78 -8.06 18.05
N LYS A 298 -5.97 -8.59 18.42
CA LYS A 298 -6.11 -9.54 19.53
C LYS A 298 -5.31 -10.85 19.35
N ALA A 299 -4.97 -11.22 18.13
CA ALA A 299 -4.10 -12.38 17.90
C ALA A 299 -2.63 -12.02 18.15
N VAL A 300 -2.21 -10.81 17.75
CA VAL A 300 -0.87 -10.27 18.03
C VAL A 300 -0.65 -10.07 19.52
N ASP A 301 -1.62 -9.51 20.26
CA ASP A 301 -1.56 -9.27 21.71
C ASP A 301 -1.21 -10.51 22.56
N LYS A 302 -1.39 -11.70 22.00
CA LYS A 302 -1.01 -12.95 22.68
C LYS A 302 0.49 -13.24 22.63
N TYR A 303 1.23 -12.50 21.81
CA TYR A 303 2.66 -12.65 21.63
C TYR A 303 3.37 -11.42 22.21
N VAL A 304 3.73 -11.51 23.48
CA VAL A 304 4.38 -10.40 24.25
C VAL A 304 5.63 -9.84 23.55
N CYS A 305 6.21 -10.64 22.67
CA CYS A 305 7.41 -10.25 21.92
C CYS A 305 7.13 -9.36 20.73
N PHE A 306 5.88 -9.03 20.41
CA PHE A 306 5.49 -8.15 19.33
C PHE A 306 4.63 -7.00 19.84
N ARG A 307 4.79 -5.83 19.23
CA ARG A 307 3.87 -4.71 19.42
C ARG A 307 2.64 -4.92 18.57
N SER A 308 1.49 -4.62 19.15
CA SER A 308 0.21 -4.69 18.45
C SER A 308 0.05 -3.53 17.46
N MET A 309 -0.94 -3.68 16.59
CA MET A 309 -1.38 -2.61 15.69
C MET A 309 -2.31 -1.66 16.45
N ASP A 310 -2.30 -0.38 16.09
CA ASP A 310 -3.25 0.58 16.63
C ASP A 310 -4.69 0.26 16.18
N ASP A 311 -5.68 0.53 17.05
CA ASP A 311 -7.09 0.39 16.66
C ASP A 311 -7.47 1.53 15.72
N PHE A 312 -8.10 1.23 14.60
CA PHE A 312 -8.51 2.23 13.62
C PHE A 312 -9.43 3.32 14.18
N GLU A 313 -10.23 3.04 15.23
CA GLU A 313 -11.04 4.06 15.90
C GLU A 313 -10.17 5.05 16.71
N GLU A 314 -9.01 4.62 17.24
CA GLU A 314 -8.05 5.57 17.85
C GLU A 314 -7.44 6.49 16.78
N LEU A 315 -7.16 5.95 15.60
CA LEU A 315 -6.70 6.72 14.45
C LEU A 315 -7.74 7.76 13.99
N ARG A 316 -9.03 7.41 14.00
CA ARG A 316 -10.13 8.36 13.74
C ARG A 316 -10.25 9.45 14.81
N LYS A 317 -10.10 9.08 16.08
CA LYS A 317 -10.09 10.07 17.18
C LYS A 317 -8.91 11.04 17.05
N GLU A 318 -7.78 10.54 16.60
CA GLU A 318 -6.61 11.39 16.35
C GLU A 318 -6.83 12.32 15.15
N ALA A 319 -7.50 11.81 14.08
CA ALA A 319 -7.93 12.65 12.98
C ALA A 319 -8.80 13.82 13.46
N ASP A 320 -9.81 13.57 14.31
CA ASP A 320 -10.73 14.61 14.78
C ASP A 320 -10.04 15.76 15.55
N LYS A 321 -8.85 15.54 16.11
CA LYS A 321 -8.03 16.59 16.76
C LYS A 321 -7.23 17.42 15.76
N LEU A 322 -6.74 16.79 14.70
CA LEU A 322 -5.75 17.35 13.79
C LEU A 322 -6.38 17.91 12.52
N ILE A 323 -7.35 17.17 11.94
CA ILE A 323 -7.94 17.48 10.64
C ILE A 323 -9.41 17.01 10.58
N ASN A 324 -10.22 17.68 9.77
CA ASN A 324 -11.60 17.25 9.57
C ASN A 324 -11.67 15.99 8.69
N GLN A 325 -12.44 14.96 9.13
CA GLN A 325 -12.63 13.72 8.36
C GLN A 325 -13.39 13.90 7.04
N GLY A 326 -13.91 15.10 6.72
CA GLY A 326 -14.42 15.45 5.40
C GLY A 326 -13.33 15.69 4.35
N VAL A 327 -12.07 15.84 4.75
CA VAL A 327 -10.92 15.96 3.85
C VAL A 327 -10.50 14.57 3.38
N LYS A 328 -11.14 14.06 2.33
CA LYS A 328 -11.09 12.65 1.90
C LYS A 328 -10.56 12.41 0.47
N MET A 329 -9.91 13.40 -0.15
CA MET A 329 -9.31 13.23 -1.47
C MET A 329 -8.00 12.44 -1.37
N GLY A 330 -7.86 11.39 -2.19
CA GLY A 330 -6.77 10.44 -2.06
C GLY A 330 -6.81 9.75 -0.69
N GLU A 331 -5.70 9.72 0.01
CA GLU A 331 -5.58 9.23 1.38
C GLU A 331 -6.18 10.21 2.41
N GLY A 332 -6.35 11.45 2.03
CA GLY A 332 -7.04 12.49 2.81
C GLY A 332 -6.59 12.56 4.27
N TRP A 333 -7.57 12.64 5.18
CA TRP A 333 -7.32 12.75 6.63
C TRP A 333 -6.50 11.58 7.22
N LEU A 334 -6.45 10.42 6.52
CA LEU A 334 -5.75 9.23 7.00
C LEU A 334 -4.25 9.51 7.26
N ILE A 335 -3.56 10.18 6.33
CA ILE A 335 -2.12 10.46 6.48
C ILE A 335 -1.85 11.33 7.70
N THR A 336 -2.65 12.38 7.91
CA THR A 336 -2.50 13.25 9.07
C THR A 336 -2.73 12.48 10.37
N ALA A 337 -3.74 11.59 10.39
CA ALA A 337 -4.05 10.75 11.54
C ALA A 337 -2.95 9.72 11.81
N GLU A 338 -2.39 9.10 10.78
CA GLU A 338 -1.25 8.18 10.90
C GLU A 338 -0.05 8.88 11.56
N MET A 339 0.30 10.12 11.14
CA MET A 339 1.36 10.91 11.78
C MET A 339 1.08 11.16 13.27
N GLY A 340 -0.16 11.55 13.59
CA GLY A 340 -0.59 11.79 14.98
C GLY A 340 -0.52 10.54 15.84
N CYS A 341 -1.05 9.40 15.36
CA CYS A 341 -0.99 8.12 16.08
C CYS A 341 0.45 7.63 16.31
N LEU A 342 1.30 7.71 15.29
CA LEU A 342 2.71 7.35 15.41
C LEU A 342 3.39 8.20 16.50
N ALA A 343 3.21 9.52 16.48
CA ALA A 343 3.75 10.41 17.48
C ALA A 343 3.20 10.10 18.89
N LYS A 344 1.89 9.91 19.03
CA LYS A 344 1.20 9.54 20.27
C LYS A 344 1.73 8.24 20.87
N THR A 345 2.06 7.26 20.04
CA THR A 345 2.54 5.93 20.46
C THR A 345 4.07 5.86 20.59
N GLY A 346 4.74 7.04 20.56
CA GLY A 346 6.18 7.15 20.78
C GLY A 346 7.06 6.85 19.56
N THR A 347 6.47 6.75 18.36
CA THR A 347 7.22 6.74 17.11
C THR A 347 7.37 8.16 16.61
N LEU A 348 8.29 8.89 17.26
CA LEU A 348 8.45 10.35 17.08
C LEU A 348 9.14 10.74 15.78
N ASN A 349 9.94 9.85 15.18
CA ASN A 349 10.60 10.11 13.91
C ASN A 349 9.71 9.61 12.79
N ILE A 350 9.29 10.50 11.89
CA ILE A 350 8.30 10.18 10.85
C ILE A 350 8.82 10.68 9.50
N VAL A 351 8.94 9.77 8.55
CA VAL A 351 9.17 10.06 7.14
C VAL A 351 7.83 10.14 6.44
N CYS A 352 7.55 11.28 5.83
CA CYS A 352 6.41 11.45 4.95
C CYS A 352 6.87 11.31 3.50
N THR A 353 6.47 10.22 2.83
CA THR A 353 6.79 9.96 1.43
C THR A 353 5.85 10.77 0.54
N GLN A 354 6.44 11.75 -0.16
CA GLN A 354 5.68 12.72 -0.94
C GLN A 354 6.04 12.62 -2.43
N PRO A 355 5.14 12.11 -3.28
CA PRO A 355 5.40 12.11 -4.71
C PRO A 355 5.18 13.49 -5.32
N PHE A 356 6.02 13.85 -6.28
CA PHE A 356 5.79 15.00 -7.14
C PHE A 356 4.39 14.93 -7.78
N GLY A 357 3.73 16.06 -7.84
CA GLY A 357 2.39 16.21 -8.46
C GLY A 357 1.22 15.62 -7.66
N CYS A 358 1.44 15.09 -6.44
CA CYS A 358 0.37 14.61 -5.57
C CYS A 358 -0.23 15.74 -4.74
N LEU A 359 -1.31 16.35 -5.20
CA LEU A 359 -1.98 17.44 -4.51
C LEU A 359 -2.49 17.04 -3.10
N PRO A 360 -3.24 15.91 -2.94
CA PRO A 360 -3.70 15.50 -1.61
C PRO A 360 -2.56 15.40 -0.59
N ASN A 361 -1.46 14.75 -0.96
CA ASN A 361 -0.33 14.56 -0.05
C ASN A 361 0.33 15.89 0.37
N HIS A 362 0.48 16.84 -0.56
CA HIS A 362 0.99 18.17 -0.25
C HIS A 362 0.14 18.89 0.81
N ILE A 363 -1.18 18.72 0.77
CA ILE A 363 -2.13 19.36 1.67
C ILE A 363 -2.15 18.63 3.02
N VAL A 364 -2.45 17.30 3.02
CA VAL A 364 -2.78 16.55 4.24
C VAL A 364 -1.57 15.91 4.93
N ALA A 365 -0.40 15.89 4.29
CA ALA A 365 0.83 15.41 4.88
C ALA A 365 1.79 16.57 5.17
N LYS A 366 2.43 17.14 4.14
CA LYS A 366 3.41 18.22 4.29
C LYS A 366 2.77 19.47 4.90
N GLY A 367 1.58 19.87 4.43
CA GLY A 367 0.84 21.03 4.95
C GLY A 367 0.40 20.86 6.40
N MET A 368 0.11 19.64 6.84
CA MET A 368 -0.34 19.34 8.20
C MET A 368 0.79 19.01 9.18
N SER A 369 2.03 18.87 8.73
CA SER A 369 3.17 18.48 9.58
C SER A 369 3.41 19.47 10.73
N ARG A 370 3.19 20.77 10.51
CA ARG A 370 3.28 21.77 11.59
C ARG A 370 2.17 21.55 12.63
N ARG A 371 0.92 21.32 12.21
CA ARG A 371 -0.20 21.07 13.11
C ARG A 371 0.04 19.83 13.98
N VAL A 372 0.64 18.78 13.40
CA VAL A 372 1.02 17.57 14.16
C VAL A 372 2.13 17.91 15.17
N LYS A 373 3.12 18.73 14.80
CA LYS A 373 4.18 19.16 15.73
C LYS A 373 3.68 20.09 16.84
N ASP A 374 2.66 20.90 16.59
CA ASP A 374 2.04 21.75 17.62
C ASP A 374 1.35 20.87 18.70
N GLU A 375 0.77 19.71 18.31
CA GLU A 375 0.16 18.74 19.23
C GLU A 375 1.21 17.80 19.86
N TYR A 376 2.23 17.43 19.09
CA TYR A 376 3.33 16.55 19.51
C TYR A 376 4.69 17.23 19.26
N PRO A 377 5.16 18.12 20.18
CA PRO A 377 6.34 18.95 19.96
C PRO A 377 7.63 18.17 19.71
N ASP A 378 7.74 16.97 20.25
CA ASP A 378 8.92 16.10 20.08
C ASP A 378 8.93 15.37 18.74
N ALA A 379 7.86 15.43 17.96
CA ALA A 379 7.77 14.76 16.67
C ALA A 379 8.75 15.37 15.65
N ASN A 380 9.62 14.53 15.11
CA ASN A 380 10.58 14.85 14.06
C ASN A 380 10.04 14.37 12.70
N ILE A 381 9.26 15.21 12.04
CA ILE A 381 8.59 14.87 10.77
C ILE A 381 9.42 15.44 9.62
N VAL A 382 9.82 14.56 8.68
CA VAL A 382 10.59 14.92 7.50
C VAL A 382 9.84 14.47 6.24
N ALA A 383 9.43 15.43 5.41
CA ALA A 383 8.85 15.13 4.11
C ALA A 383 9.96 14.89 3.08
N ILE A 384 9.93 13.74 2.42
CA ILE A 384 10.86 13.38 1.34
C ILE A 384 10.11 13.44 0.03
N ASP A 385 10.56 14.32 -0.85
CA ASP A 385 9.98 14.49 -2.17
C ASP A 385 10.56 13.45 -3.15
N TYR A 386 9.67 12.65 -3.77
CA TYR A 386 10.00 11.65 -4.79
C TYR A 386 9.59 12.18 -6.17
N ASP A 387 10.56 12.29 -7.05
CA ASP A 387 10.45 12.92 -8.36
C ASP A 387 11.30 12.15 -9.37
N PRO A 388 10.87 11.98 -10.62
CA PRO A 388 11.63 11.25 -11.63
C PRO A 388 12.98 11.90 -11.95
N SER A 389 13.14 13.22 -11.72
CA SER A 389 14.38 13.97 -11.91
C SER A 389 15.25 14.05 -10.64
N ALA A 390 14.69 13.74 -9.49
CA ALA A 390 15.42 13.79 -8.22
C ALA A 390 16.45 12.64 -8.14
N THR A 391 17.65 12.98 -7.74
CA THR A 391 18.67 11.97 -7.42
C THR A 391 18.39 11.34 -6.06
N SER A 392 18.59 10.04 -5.92
CA SER A 392 18.49 9.34 -4.63
C SER A 392 19.38 9.97 -3.56
N VAL A 393 20.50 10.59 -3.95
CA VAL A 393 21.44 11.26 -3.06
C VAL A 393 20.77 12.37 -2.23
N ASN A 394 19.92 13.21 -2.83
CA ASN A 394 19.24 14.28 -2.10
C ASN A 394 18.24 13.72 -1.08
N GLN A 395 17.52 12.67 -1.44
CA GLN A 395 16.59 11.97 -0.56
C GLN A 395 17.36 11.31 0.60
N GLU A 396 18.42 10.56 0.28
CA GLU A 396 19.28 9.93 1.29
C GLU A 396 19.91 10.94 2.25
N ASN A 397 20.38 12.10 1.76
CA ASN A 397 20.98 13.13 2.61
C ASN A 397 19.98 13.67 3.62
N ARG A 398 18.72 13.89 3.25
CA ARG A 398 17.66 14.31 4.18
C ARG A 398 17.36 13.22 5.21
N LEU A 399 17.34 11.94 4.78
CA LEU A 399 17.17 10.81 5.68
C LEU A 399 18.38 10.67 6.63
N LYS A 400 19.62 10.79 6.12
CA LYS A 400 20.83 10.74 6.94
C LYS A 400 20.87 11.85 7.99
N LEU A 401 20.42 13.07 7.62
CA LEU A 401 20.30 14.18 8.58
C LEU A 401 19.28 13.87 9.68
N MET A 402 18.13 13.29 9.32
CA MET A 402 17.14 12.85 10.32
C MET A 402 17.74 11.78 11.24
N LEU A 403 18.47 10.80 10.70
CA LEU A 403 19.12 9.73 11.46
C LEU A 403 20.25 10.27 12.37
N ALA A 404 21.00 11.29 11.95
CA ALA A 404 22.00 11.96 12.77
C ALA A 404 21.34 12.63 14.00
N ASN A 405 20.26 13.37 13.77
CA ASN A 405 19.50 14.02 14.85
C ASN A 405 18.93 13.02 15.88
N ILE A 406 18.57 11.80 15.44
CA ILE A 406 18.12 10.74 16.34
C ILE A 406 19.25 10.27 17.27
N ARG A 407 20.48 10.15 16.73
CA ARG A 407 21.65 9.68 17.48
C ARG A 407 22.21 10.72 18.47
N GLU A 408 21.99 12.00 18.15
CA GLU A 408 22.50 13.13 18.98
C GLU A 408 21.58 13.48 20.15
N LYS A 409 20.30 13.07 20.14
CA LYS A 409 19.43 13.26 21.30
C LYS A 409 19.84 12.27 22.38
N PRO A 410 20.41 12.74 23.55
CA PRO A 410 20.69 11.85 24.67
C PRO A 410 19.33 11.23 25.11
N GLU A 411 19.36 9.94 25.40
CA GLU A 411 18.25 9.27 26.08
C GLU A 411 17.90 10.07 27.32
N HIS A 412 16.75 10.73 27.31
CA HIS A 412 16.21 11.28 28.57
C HIS A 412 15.88 10.06 29.44
N LYS A 413 16.81 9.79 30.37
CA LYS A 413 16.66 8.83 31.48
C LYS A 413 15.49 9.20 32.37
#